data_3d027c41ba5bcefc6403dedffc0ca69b
#
_entry.id   3d027c41ba5bcefc6403dedffc0ca69b
#
_cell.length_a   1.000
_cell.length_b   1.000
_cell.length_c   1.000
_cell.angle_alpha   90.00
_cell.angle_beta   90.00
_cell.angle_gamma   90.00
#
_symmetry.space_group_name_H-M   'P 1'
#
loop_
_entity.id
_entity.type
_entity.pdbx_description
1 polymer ?
#
loop_
_entity_poly.entity_id
_entity_poly.type
_entity_poly.pdbx_seq_one_letter_code
_entity_poly.pdbx_strand_id
1 'polypeptide(L)'
;MIKKKIQSWLFIIAGMIPLLTGCMSKDFLSEMSSNNVHEAITIQSSFRNMSAFIDAVHERYPEINLEVIPYSGANYTAYVKAQIAAGDMPDIYCTTYYTPGHDDVSDRLIDMSGYAFTDCYAEARLRDVTDDGAIYMLPMYYNCIGITYNKTLLEKHGWKLPDSLRELEKLAPKVRKAGCQLALDQIQFPDYGFQYFCNIMSTNYLNTPDGRKWQERFLDGDTTLAGTQEMVKNMKILEKWRKIGMLNSNGNPKSDEETRRKMAEGNTLFMLGSSNLFKDEETKDEFGLMPYLSEDGTQNAFIMNVSRYIGLNKHLEDKGNEQKLEDALHVMEVLSTVKGMKALNQSYANTSLLPLKDYVVESEGYYADIEDKLNAGVMAPFIYDGWENLIVATGREMISFIRGDSGLREVVQTFDENQYLIVDNSVAAYTKVTEKLDTSACAKAIGICFAKASGADMALISKNKWYKLTKSKDLNFEGVSGALYPLPVTDQEITSILPTGWTGNIETVTLSGKRILQLVETGYDRNGDGKTFPYELVMPEKLEFEEKGIYTVAICGVTEAVAEEGNLTDTGILGLTAAQEYFKQFDALALEDIVWD
;
A
#
# COMPACT_ATOMS: atom_id res chain seq x y z
N MET A 1 -3.64 -38.86 11.38
CA MET A 1 -3.83 -39.37 12.77
C MET A 1 -2.50 -39.56 13.50
N ILE A 2 -1.41 -38.85 13.07
CA ILE A 2 -0.07 -38.92 13.70
C ILE A 2 0.36 -37.56 14.26
N LYS A 3 -0.24 -36.46 13.86
CA LYS A 3 0.09 -35.09 14.33
C LYS A 3 -0.42 -34.70 15.74
N LYS A 4 -1.24 -35.52 16.41
CA LYS A 4 -1.78 -35.23 17.77
C LYS A 4 -1.00 -35.85 18.95
N LYS A 5 0.19 -36.40 18.76
CA LYS A 5 0.94 -37.12 19.82
C LYS A 5 2.20 -36.44 20.33
N ILE A 6 2.56 -35.23 19.89
CA ILE A 6 3.77 -34.53 20.33
C ILE A 6 3.53 -33.47 21.40
N GLN A 7 2.27 -33.13 21.70
CA GLN A 7 1.93 -32.05 22.65
C GLN A 7 1.82 -32.43 24.14
N SER A 8 2.24 -33.63 24.56
CA SER A 8 2.01 -34.09 25.95
C SER A 8 3.25 -34.17 26.85
N TRP A 9 4.41 -33.61 26.49
CA TRP A 9 5.64 -33.79 27.26
C TRP A 9 6.40 -32.52 27.66
N LEU A 10 5.78 -31.35 27.68
CA LEU A 10 6.46 -30.09 28.04
C LEU A 10 5.81 -29.29 29.19
N PHE A 11 5.12 -29.97 30.11
CA PHE A 11 4.75 -29.38 31.40
C PHE A 11 5.27 -30.24 32.53
N ILE A 12 6.45 -30.00 33.03
CA ILE A 12 6.99 -30.21 34.42
C ILE A 12 8.50 -29.90 34.36
N ILE A 13 8.91 -28.65 34.54
CA ILE A 13 10.11 -28.20 35.29
C ILE A 13 9.93 -26.67 35.45
N ALA A 14 9.13 -26.29 36.40
CA ALA A 14 9.13 -24.94 36.97
C ALA A 14 9.40 -25.11 38.47
N GLY A 15 10.64 -24.92 38.85
CA GLY A 15 10.97 -24.95 40.27
C GLY A 15 12.47 -24.81 40.54
N MET A 16 12.87 -23.66 41.08
CA MET A 16 14.13 -23.32 41.72
C MET A 16 15.21 -22.68 40.82
N ILE A 17 15.17 -21.38 40.77
CA ILE A 17 16.34 -20.55 40.51
C ILE A 17 16.61 -19.72 41.78
N PRO A 18 17.77 -19.87 42.47
CA PRO A 18 18.16 -18.96 43.53
C PRO A 18 18.65 -17.63 42.96
N LEU A 19 18.17 -16.54 43.55
CA LEU A 19 18.67 -15.19 43.36
C LEU A 19 20.18 -15.12 43.64
N LEU A 20 20.98 -15.02 42.60
CA LEU A 20 22.36 -14.56 42.66
C LEU A 20 22.45 -13.25 41.90
N THR A 21 22.28 -12.14 42.60
CA THR A 21 22.67 -10.79 42.15
C THR A 21 24.20 -10.73 42.12
N GLY A 22 24.78 -11.05 40.98
CA GLY A 22 26.18 -10.81 40.67
C GLY A 22 26.25 -9.95 39.40
N CYS A 23 26.95 -8.81 39.48
CA CYS A 23 27.30 -7.98 38.35
C CYS A 23 27.99 -8.82 37.25
N MET A 24 27.26 -9.27 36.26
CA MET A 24 27.83 -9.75 35.01
C MET A 24 28.17 -8.56 34.14
N SER A 25 29.40 -8.50 33.66
CA SER A 25 29.85 -7.42 32.76
C SER A 25 29.05 -7.42 31.45
N LYS A 26 28.80 -6.24 30.92
CA LYS A 26 28.13 -6.07 29.61
C LYS A 26 28.83 -6.86 28.49
N ASP A 27 30.12 -7.10 28.60
CA ASP A 27 30.91 -7.83 27.61
C ASP A 27 30.61 -9.34 27.60
N PHE A 28 30.30 -9.94 28.77
CA PHE A 28 29.93 -11.35 28.84
C PHE A 28 28.55 -11.64 28.24
N LEU A 29 27.60 -10.68 28.36
CA LEU A 29 26.28 -10.78 27.70
C LEU A 29 26.39 -10.57 26.19
N SER A 30 27.37 -9.77 25.71
CA SER A 30 27.60 -9.58 24.27
C SER A 30 28.28 -10.80 23.62
N GLU A 31 29.15 -11.49 24.33
CA GLU A 31 29.79 -12.73 23.85
C GLU A 31 28.83 -13.94 23.84
N MET A 32 27.88 -14.02 24.78
CA MET A 32 26.86 -15.08 24.76
C MET A 32 25.82 -14.85 23.63
N SER A 33 25.57 -13.61 23.23
CA SER A 33 24.59 -13.29 22.16
C SER A 33 25.14 -13.55 20.76
N SER A 34 26.44 -13.63 20.55
CA SER A 34 27.06 -13.77 19.23
C SER A 34 27.14 -15.21 18.68
N ASN A 35 26.89 -16.22 19.51
CA ASN A 35 27.11 -17.63 19.13
C ASN A 35 25.85 -18.46 18.88
N ASN A 36 24.64 -17.89 18.97
CA ASN A 36 23.37 -18.62 18.80
C ASN A 36 22.35 -17.89 17.90
N VAL A 37 22.79 -17.05 16.98
CA VAL A 37 21.88 -16.43 16.02
C VAL A 37 21.63 -17.41 14.89
N HIS A 38 20.37 -17.73 14.63
CA HIS A 38 19.96 -18.64 13.57
C HIS A 38 20.21 -18.06 12.16
N GLU A 39 20.11 -18.90 11.14
CA GLU A 39 20.11 -18.46 9.77
C GLU A 39 18.95 -17.46 9.54
N ALA A 40 19.19 -16.44 8.72
CA ALA A 40 18.22 -15.39 8.53
C ALA A 40 16.92 -15.89 7.88
N ILE A 41 15.79 -15.45 8.45
CA ILE A 41 14.46 -15.53 7.81
C ILE A 41 14.21 -14.21 7.13
N THR A 42 13.70 -14.27 5.91
CA THR A 42 13.36 -13.12 5.12
C THR A 42 11.86 -12.80 5.21
N ILE A 43 11.53 -11.53 5.44
CA ILE A 43 10.18 -11.02 5.34
C ILE A 43 10.14 -9.82 4.40
N GLN A 44 9.27 -9.88 3.40
CA GLN A 44 9.05 -8.71 2.55
C GLN A 44 8.07 -7.74 3.20
N SER A 45 8.37 -6.45 3.10
CA SER A 45 7.55 -5.44 3.72
C SER A 45 7.48 -4.15 2.91
N SER A 46 6.28 -3.59 2.85
CA SER A 46 6.04 -2.20 2.46
C SER A 46 5.91 -1.27 3.69
N PHE A 47 6.07 -1.78 4.90
CA PHE A 47 6.09 -0.95 6.11
C PHE A 47 7.45 -0.25 6.24
N ARG A 48 7.42 1.07 6.40
CA ARG A 48 8.64 1.88 6.52
C ARG A 48 9.41 1.60 7.80
N ASN A 49 8.73 1.18 8.87
CA ASN A 49 9.34 0.89 10.15
C ASN A 49 8.83 -0.44 10.70
N MET A 50 9.75 -1.38 10.88
CA MET A 50 9.48 -2.69 11.47
C MET A 50 10.21 -2.91 12.79
N SER A 51 10.88 -1.89 13.33
CA SER A 51 11.71 -2.04 14.53
C SER A 51 10.92 -2.56 15.74
N ALA A 52 9.73 -2.00 15.99
CA ALA A 52 8.88 -2.44 17.10
C ALA A 52 8.42 -3.89 16.95
N PHE A 53 8.22 -4.37 15.72
CA PHE A 53 7.87 -5.76 15.47
C PHE A 53 9.07 -6.69 15.69
N ILE A 54 10.24 -6.30 15.19
CA ILE A 54 11.49 -7.03 15.42
C ILE A 54 11.80 -7.12 16.92
N ASP A 55 11.63 -6.01 17.66
CA ASP A 55 11.78 -5.99 19.11
C ASP A 55 10.77 -6.93 19.79
N ALA A 56 9.52 -6.98 19.33
CA ALA A 56 8.52 -7.90 19.87
C ALA A 56 8.83 -9.37 19.57
N VAL A 57 9.44 -9.68 18.43
CA VAL A 57 9.95 -11.02 18.11
C VAL A 57 11.11 -11.36 19.03
N HIS A 58 12.11 -10.48 19.14
CA HIS A 58 13.31 -10.72 19.95
C HIS A 58 13.05 -10.78 21.46
N GLU A 59 12.00 -10.11 21.95
CA GLU A 59 11.59 -10.21 23.36
C GLU A 59 11.23 -11.66 23.73
N ARG A 60 10.67 -12.42 22.78
CA ARG A 60 10.22 -13.79 23.00
C ARG A 60 11.17 -14.83 22.42
N TYR A 61 11.84 -14.51 21.32
CA TYR A 61 12.71 -15.38 20.54
C TYR A 61 13.97 -14.61 20.12
N PRO A 62 14.91 -14.37 21.04
CA PRO A 62 16.10 -13.53 20.80
C PRO A 62 17.09 -14.14 19.77
N GLU A 63 17.00 -15.44 19.50
CA GLU A 63 17.83 -16.16 18.54
C GLU A 63 17.40 -15.97 17.08
N ILE A 64 16.16 -15.55 16.83
CA ILE A 64 15.65 -15.36 15.47
C ILE A 64 16.32 -14.18 14.79
N ASN A 65 16.89 -14.43 13.62
CA ASN A 65 17.43 -13.39 12.74
C ASN A 65 16.40 -13.05 11.65
N LEU A 66 15.65 -11.98 11.83
CA LEU A 66 14.64 -11.53 10.88
C LEU A 66 15.22 -10.46 9.96
N GLU A 67 15.30 -10.75 8.66
CA GLU A 67 15.75 -9.81 7.64
C GLU A 67 14.58 -9.29 6.82
N VAL A 68 14.46 -7.96 6.74
CA VAL A 68 13.39 -7.30 5.99
C VAL A 68 13.84 -6.95 4.59
N ILE A 69 13.08 -7.42 3.59
CA ILE A 69 13.25 -7.03 2.19
C ILE A 69 12.38 -5.78 1.97
N PRO A 70 12.99 -4.59 1.83
CA PRO A 70 12.24 -3.35 1.68
C PRO A 70 11.67 -3.21 0.27
N TYR A 71 10.48 -2.61 0.18
CA TYR A 71 9.86 -2.25 -1.08
C TYR A 71 9.28 -0.83 -1.02
N SER A 72 9.55 -0.01 -2.03
CA SER A 72 9.10 1.38 -2.14
C SER A 72 8.47 1.75 -3.48
N GLY A 73 8.27 0.78 -4.37
CA GLY A 73 7.58 1.02 -5.64
C GLY A 73 6.14 1.48 -5.43
N ALA A 74 5.57 2.15 -6.40
CA ALA A 74 4.21 2.70 -6.31
C ALA A 74 3.11 1.63 -6.43
N ASN A 75 3.44 0.44 -6.92
CA ASN A 75 2.48 -0.63 -7.15
C ASN A 75 2.92 -1.94 -6.51
N TYR A 76 2.75 -2.02 -5.19
CA TYR A 76 3.11 -3.20 -4.41
C TYR A 76 2.32 -4.44 -4.84
N THR A 77 1.04 -4.27 -5.16
CA THR A 77 0.16 -5.36 -5.61
C THR A 77 0.71 -6.04 -6.86
N ALA A 78 1.07 -5.28 -7.90
CA ALA A 78 1.64 -5.85 -9.13
C ALA A 78 2.96 -6.57 -8.85
N TYR A 79 3.82 -5.99 -8.02
CA TYR A 79 5.10 -6.58 -7.65
C TYR A 79 4.94 -7.95 -6.97
N VAL A 80 4.08 -8.04 -5.94
CA VAL A 80 3.88 -9.29 -5.21
C VAL A 80 3.17 -10.35 -6.05
N LYS A 81 2.25 -9.96 -6.95
CA LYS A 81 1.65 -10.88 -7.93
C LYS A 81 2.71 -11.48 -8.87
N ALA A 82 3.62 -10.64 -9.37
CA ALA A 82 4.72 -11.11 -10.23
C ALA A 82 5.70 -12.02 -9.47
N GLN A 83 6.00 -11.72 -8.20
CA GLN A 83 6.86 -12.58 -7.37
C GLN A 83 6.27 -13.98 -7.18
N ILE A 84 4.99 -14.10 -6.81
CA ILE A 84 4.38 -15.41 -6.57
C ILE A 84 4.28 -16.19 -7.87
N ALA A 85 3.96 -15.54 -9.00
CA ALA A 85 3.94 -16.15 -10.31
C ALA A 85 5.32 -16.70 -10.72
N ALA A 86 6.39 -15.96 -10.41
CA ALA A 86 7.77 -16.37 -10.69
C ALA A 86 8.34 -17.39 -9.68
N GLY A 87 7.68 -17.58 -8.53
CA GLY A 87 8.21 -18.42 -7.44
C GLY A 87 9.39 -17.80 -6.69
N ASP A 88 9.58 -16.48 -6.79
CA ASP A 88 10.70 -15.74 -6.18
C ASP A 88 10.22 -14.99 -4.93
N MET A 89 9.73 -15.74 -3.95
CA MET A 89 9.14 -15.21 -2.73
C MET A 89 10.09 -15.31 -1.54
N PRO A 90 10.01 -14.38 -0.57
CA PRO A 90 10.69 -14.51 0.72
C PRO A 90 10.13 -15.66 1.55
N ASP A 91 10.80 -15.98 2.68
CA ASP A 91 10.33 -17.00 3.63
C ASP A 91 8.95 -16.65 4.19
N ILE A 92 8.75 -15.38 4.56
CA ILE A 92 7.46 -14.83 5.00
C ILE A 92 6.98 -13.86 3.93
N TYR A 93 5.92 -14.24 3.25
CA TYR A 93 5.36 -13.52 2.12
C TYR A 93 4.21 -12.61 2.56
N CYS A 94 4.32 -11.32 2.28
CA CYS A 94 3.26 -10.35 2.49
C CYS A 94 2.70 -9.85 1.16
N THR A 95 1.38 -9.73 1.06
CA THR A 95 0.72 -9.18 -0.12
C THR A 95 -0.41 -8.21 0.27
N THR A 96 -0.82 -7.36 -0.67
CA THR A 96 -2.01 -6.50 -0.53
C THR A 96 -3.27 -7.14 -1.07
N TYR A 97 -3.14 -8.26 -1.75
CA TYR A 97 -4.21 -8.91 -2.49
C TYR A 97 -4.19 -10.41 -2.27
N TYR A 98 -5.34 -10.99 -2.00
CA TYR A 98 -5.57 -12.43 -1.98
C TYR A 98 -7.06 -12.73 -2.10
N THR A 99 -7.46 -13.56 -3.06
CA THR A 99 -8.83 -14.04 -3.23
C THR A 99 -8.86 -15.56 -3.17
N PRO A 100 -9.37 -16.15 -2.06
CA PRO A 100 -9.53 -17.59 -1.94
C PRO A 100 -10.31 -18.17 -3.13
N GLY A 101 -9.85 -19.31 -3.66
CA GLY A 101 -10.48 -19.98 -4.79
C GLY A 101 -10.21 -19.39 -6.17
N HIS A 102 -9.60 -18.19 -6.24
CA HIS A 102 -9.15 -17.58 -7.51
C HIS A 102 -7.63 -17.55 -7.64
N ASP A 103 -6.93 -17.28 -6.53
CA ASP A 103 -5.48 -17.30 -6.50
C ASP A 103 -4.99 -18.68 -6.09
N ASP A 104 -4.54 -19.47 -7.08
CA ASP A 104 -3.94 -20.79 -6.81
C ASP A 104 -2.54 -20.62 -6.22
N VAL A 105 -2.49 -20.62 -4.90
CA VAL A 105 -1.26 -20.46 -4.10
C VAL A 105 -0.84 -21.74 -3.38
N SER A 106 -1.58 -22.83 -3.55
CA SER A 106 -1.39 -24.10 -2.84
C SER A 106 -0.02 -24.74 -3.08
N ASP A 107 0.56 -24.54 -4.26
CA ASP A 107 1.89 -24.99 -4.61
C ASP A 107 3.01 -24.08 -4.12
N ARG A 108 2.68 -22.89 -3.63
CA ARG A 108 3.64 -21.84 -3.23
C ARG A 108 3.65 -21.55 -1.75
N LEU A 109 2.55 -21.77 -1.05
CA LEU A 109 2.37 -21.41 0.35
C LEU A 109 2.02 -22.62 1.21
N ILE A 110 2.37 -22.52 2.49
CA ILE A 110 2.04 -23.52 3.51
C ILE A 110 0.56 -23.37 3.91
N ASP A 111 -0.17 -24.48 4.00
CA ASP A 111 -1.48 -24.49 4.64
C ASP A 111 -1.35 -24.30 6.16
N MET A 112 -1.78 -23.14 6.64
CA MET A 112 -1.70 -22.76 8.05
C MET A 112 -2.91 -23.18 8.88
N SER A 113 -3.92 -23.83 8.31
CA SER A 113 -5.17 -24.20 9.01
C SER A 113 -4.97 -25.09 10.24
N GLY A 114 -3.85 -25.84 10.30
CA GLY A 114 -3.50 -26.75 11.40
C GLY A 114 -2.65 -26.15 12.51
N TYR A 115 -2.26 -24.90 12.43
CA TYR A 115 -1.38 -24.25 13.41
C TYR A 115 -2.17 -23.51 14.49
N ALA A 116 -1.68 -23.56 15.74
CA ALA A 116 -2.39 -23.00 16.90
C ALA A 116 -2.54 -21.46 16.85
N PHE A 117 -1.68 -20.76 16.17
CA PHE A 117 -1.79 -19.31 16.03
C PHE A 117 -3.02 -18.86 15.20
N THR A 118 -3.56 -19.73 14.33
CA THR A 118 -4.80 -19.41 13.60
C THR A 118 -6.00 -19.33 14.55
N ASP A 119 -5.96 -20.05 15.68
CA ASP A 119 -7.01 -19.96 16.70
C ASP A 119 -7.10 -18.58 17.37
N CYS A 120 -6.09 -17.71 17.19
CA CYS A 120 -6.14 -16.34 17.69
C CYS A 120 -7.01 -15.42 16.84
N TYR A 121 -7.35 -15.81 15.62
CA TYR A 121 -8.16 -15.00 14.69
C TYR A 121 -9.65 -15.19 14.91
N ALA A 122 -10.43 -14.13 14.68
CA ALA A 122 -11.88 -14.21 14.70
C ALA A 122 -12.40 -15.12 13.58
N GLU A 123 -13.33 -16.02 13.89
CA GLU A 123 -13.84 -17.02 12.94
C GLU A 123 -14.37 -16.41 11.63
N ALA A 124 -15.08 -15.27 11.73
CA ALA A 124 -15.57 -14.57 10.55
C ALA A 124 -14.43 -14.11 9.62
N ARG A 125 -13.26 -13.76 10.18
CA ARG A 125 -12.09 -13.30 9.42
C ARG A 125 -11.32 -14.45 8.79
N LEU A 126 -11.31 -15.62 9.45
CA LEU A 126 -10.75 -16.83 8.83
C LEU A 126 -11.62 -17.35 7.69
N ARG A 127 -12.95 -17.25 7.80
CA ARG A 127 -13.84 -17.62 6.68
C ARG A 127 -13.57 -16.81 5.42
N ASP A 128 -13.22 -15.53 5.56
CA ASP A 128 -12.95 -14.64 4.44
C ASP A 128 -11.68 -15.05 3.65
N VAL A 129 -10.80 -15.88 4.25
CA VAL A 129 -9.51 -16.30 3.66
C VAL A 129 -9.37 -17.83 3.55
N THR A 130 -10.40 -18.59 3.86
CA THR A 130 -10.40 -20.06 3.78
C THR A 130 -10.74 -20.51 2.37
N ASP A 131 -9.89 -21.35 1.79
CA ASP A 131 -10.05 -21.97 0.48
C ASP A 131 -10.17 -23.50 0.64
N ASP A 132 -11.34 -24.06 0.41
CA ASP A 132 -11.65 -25.48 0.58
C ASP A 132 -11.12 -26.10 1.90
N GLY A 133 -11.18 -25.32 2.98
CA GLY A 133 -10.73 -25.71 4.31
C GLY A 133 -9.26 -25.42 4.60
N ALA A 134 -8.45 -25.02 3.64
CA ALA A 134 -7.07 -24.58 3.79
C ALA A 134 -6.98 -23.08 4.07
N ILE A 135 -5.92 -22.63 4.75
CA ILE A 135 -5.62 -21.23 5.02
C ILE A 135 -4.18 -20.96 4.57
N TYR A 136 -4.01 -20.39 3.41
CA TYR A 136 -2.69 -20.07 2.85
C TYR A 136 -2.22 -18.66 3.23
N MET A 137 -3.17 -17.75 3.48
CA MET A 137 -2.91 -16.36 3.85
C MET A 137 -3.74 -15.97 5.07
N LEU A 138 -3.14 -15.26 6.01
CA LEU A 138 -3.83 -14.67 7.14
C LEU A 138 -3.98 -13.17 6.96
N PRO A 139 -5.15 -12.57 7.28
CA PRO A 139 -5.31 -11.14 7.25
C PRO A 139 -4.53 -10.50 8.40
N MET A 140 -3.81 -9.40 8.11
CA MET A 140 -3.02 -8.70 9.13
C MET A 140 -3.81 -7.57 9.79
N TYR A 141 -4.50 -6.77 9.01
CA TYR A 141 -5.35 -5.70 9.52
C TYR A 141 -6.33 -5.20 8.47
N TYR A 142 -7.35 -4.53 8.95
CA TYR A 142 -8.41 -3.97 8.13
C TYR A 142 -8.37 -2.45 8.17
N ASN A 143 -8.48 -1.82 7.02
CA ASN A 143 -8.86 -0.42 6.93
C ASN A 143 -10.39 -0.33 6.98
N CYS A 144 -10.88 0.57 7.81
CA CYS A 144 -12.29 0.95 7.85
C CYS A 144 -12.43 2.30 7.14
N ILE A 145 -12.89 2.27 5.90
CA ILE A 145 -13.03 3.47 5.07
C ILE A 145 -14.44 4.03 5.25
N GLY A 146 -14.51 5.29 5.58
CA GLY A 146 -15.76 6.02 5.75
C GLY A 146 -15.57 7.50 5.40
N ILE A 147 -16.46 8.32 5.91
CA ILE A 147 -16.40 9.77 5.80
C ILE A 147 -15.95 10.32 7.15
N THR A 148 -14.79 10.95 7.19
CA THR A 148 -14.35 11.67 8.39
C THR A 148 -15.22 12.89 8.62
N TYR A 149 -15.61 13.13 9.87
CA TYR A 149 -16.35 14.33 10.24
C TYR A 149 -15.74 15.04 11.45
N ASN A 150 -15.89 16.35 11.50
CA ASN A 150 -15.43 17.18 12.61
C ASN A 150 -16.53 17.23 13.69
N LYS A 151 -16.32 16.51 14.82
CA LYS A 151 -17.24 16.46 15.98
C LYS A 151 -17.39 17.84 16.61
N THR A 152 -16.27 18.51 16.85
CA THR A 152 -16.23 19.84 17.47
C THR A 152 -17.04 20.85 16.68
N LEU A 153 -16.95 20.82 15.34
CA LEU A 153 -17.69 21.71 14.48
C LEU A 153 -19.20 21.43 14.49
N LEU A 154 -19.60 20.14 14.53
CA LEU A 154 -21.01 19.75 14.69
C LEU A 154 -21.59 20.29 15.98
N GLU A 155 -20.90 20.06 17.12
CA GLU A 155 -21.32 20.48 18.45
C GLU A 155 -21.42 22.01 18.55
N LYS A 156 -20.40 22.72 18.07
CA LYS A 156 -20.34 24.19 18.06
C LYS A 156 -21.56 24.82 17.40
N HIS A 157 -22.08 24.19 16.36
CA HIS A 157 -23.23 24.72 15.61
C HIS A 157 -24.56 24.04 15.95
N GLY A 158 -24.57 23.04 16.84
CA GLY A 158 -25.74 22.28 17.20
C GLY A 158 -26.31 21.47 16.01
N TRP A 159 -25.45 21.06 15.10
CA TRP A 159 -25.85 20.23 13.96
C TRP A 159 -25.88 18.76 14.36
N LYS A 160 -26.83 18.03 13.79
CA LYS A 160 -26.91 16.57 13.96
C LYS A 160 -26.13 15.90 12.84
N LEU A 161 -25.34 14.86 13.17
CA LEU A 161 -24.69 14.00 12.19
C LEU A 161 -25.76 13.35 11.28
N PRO A 162 -25.66 13.48 9.94
CA PRO A 162 -26.65 12.91 9.04
C PRO A 162 -26.56 11.39 8.98
N ASP A 163 -27.69 10.72 8.94
CA ASP A 163 -27.79 9.27 8.85
C ASP A 163 -28.35 8.80 7.49
N SER A 164 -28.49 9.70 6.55
CA SER A 164 -28.88 9.44 5.17
C SER A 164 -28.45 10.59 4.25
N LEU A 165 -28.38 10.32 2.95
CA LEU A 165 -28.11 11.36 1.96
C LEU A 165 -29.19 12.46 1.95
N ARG A 166 -30.45 12.11 2.26
CA ARG A 166 -31.54 13.09 2.41
C ARG A 166 -31.33 14.04 3.59
N GLU A 167 -30.77 13.55 4.69
CA GLU A 167 -30.45 14.40 5.85
C GLU A 167 -29.23 15.27 5.56
N LEU A 168 -28.22 14.72 4.89
CA LEU A 168 -27.05 15.47 4.44
C LEU A 168 -27.43 16.61 3.49
N GLU A 169 -28.37 16.38 2.56
CA GLU A 169 -28.92 17.41 1.66
C GLU A 169 -29.55 18.58 2.42
N LYS A 170 -30.18 18.31 3.57
CA LYS A 170 -30.75 19.34 4.46
C LYS A 170 -29.70 20.05 5.33
N LEU A 171 -28.60 19.36 5.66
CA LEU A 171 -27.51 19.92 6.45
C LEU A 171 -26.61 20.84 5.62
N ALA A 172 -26.30 20.48 4.39
CA ALA A 172 -25.35 21.18 3.54
C ALA A 172 -25.61 22.71 3.39
N PRO A 173 -26.83 23.20 3.16
CA PRO A 173 -27.08 24.63 3.12
C PRO A 173 -26.86 25.34 4.47
N LYS A 174 -27.06 24.65 5.60
CA LYS A 174 -26.80 25.22 6.93
C LYS A 174 -25.30 25.41 7.17
N VAL A 175 -24.49 24.43 6.75
CA VAL A 175 -23.03 24.50 6.83
C VAL A 175 -22.50 25.68 6.01
N ARG A 176 -22.94 25.80 4.75
CA ARG A 176 -22.56 26.93 3.88
C ARG A 176 -22.99 28.27 4.42
N LYS A 177 -24.21 28.37 4.99
CA LYS A 177 -24.71 29.62 5.61
C LYS A 177 -23.87 30.03 6.83
N ALA A 178 -23.27 29.09 7.54
CA ALA A 178 -22.36 29.37 8.66
C ALA A 178 -20.95 29.78 8.20
N GLY A 179 -20.68 29.81 6.89
CA GLY A 179 -19.37 30.12 6.33
C GLY A 179 -18.38 28.96 6.40
N CYS A 180 -18.87 27.74 6.69
CA CYS A 180 -18.04 26.54 6.77
C CYS A 180 -18.01 25.80 5.42
N GLN A 181 -16.92 25.11 5.17
CA GLN A 181 -16.79 24.18 4.04
C GLN A 181 -17.50 22.87 4.37
N LEU A 182 -18.30 22.35 3.41
CA LEU A 182 -19.04 21.11 3.62
C LEU A 182 -18.12 19.91 3.63
N ALA A 183 -17.28 19.77 2.59
CA ALA A 183 -16.38 18.63 2.45
C ALA A 183 -15.07 19.02 1.75
N LEU A 184 -14.02 18.25 2.02
CA LEU A 184 -12.79 18.17 1.25
C LEU A 184 -12.72 16.81 0.57
N ASP A 185 -12.28 16.79 -0.68
CA ASP A 185 -12.01 15.58 -1.46
C ASP A 185 -10.53 15.47 -1.73
N GLN A 186 -10.04 14.25 -1.83
CA GLN A 186 -8.70 13.95 -2.32
C GLN A 186 -8.81 13.56 -3.79
N ILE A 187 -8.66 14.53 -4.70
CA ILE A 187 -8.74 14.29 -6.16
C ILE A 187 -7.43 14.58 -6.89
N GLN A 188 -6.33 14.59 -6.16
CA GLN A 188 -4.98 14.73 -6.73
C GLN A 188 -4.55 13.48 -7.50
N PHE A 189 -5.07 12.30 -7.16
CA PHE A 189 -4.73 11.03 -7.78
C PHE A 189 -5.96 10.34 -8.40
N PRO A 190 -5.83 9.72 -9.59
CA PRO A 190 -6.92 8.96 -10.22
C PRO A 190 -7.51 7.88 -9.31
N ASP A 191 -6.67 7.24 -8.50
CA ASP A 191 -7.07 6.23 -7.55
C ASP A 191 -8.21 6.69 -6.63
N TYR A 192 -8.15 7.90 -6.09
CA TYR A 192 -9.23 8.45 -5.28
C TYR A 192 -10.53 8.67 -6.06
N GLY A 193 -10.44 9.10 -7.32
CA GLY A 193 -11.64 9.24 -8.16
C GLY A 193 -12.35 7.90 -8.34
N PHE A 194 -11.61 6.84 -8.61
CA PHE A 194 -12.14 5.49 -8.72
C PHE A 194 -12.69 4.98 -7.37
N GLN A 195 -11.99 5.20 -6.27
CA GLN A 195 -12.46 4.83 -4.93
C GLN A 195 -13.79 5.50 -4.56
N TYR A 196 -13.98 6.77 -4.89
CA TYR A 196 -15.25 7.44 -4.64
C TYR A 196 -16.39 6.82 -5.43
N PHE A 197 -16.15 6.43 -6.69
CA PHE A 197 -17.12 5.66 -7.45
C PHE A 197 -17.47 4.36 -6.74
N CYS A 198 -16.50 3.53 -6.43
CA CYS A 198 -16.71 2.24 -5.77
C CYS A 198 -17.41 2.38 -4.41
N ASN A 199 -16.94 3.29 -3.56
CA ASN A 199 -17.48 3.45 -2.20
C ASN A 199 -18.93 3.94 -2.20
N ILE A 200 -19.26 4.93 -3.05
CA ILE A 200 -20.64 5.45 -3.16
C ILE A 200 -21.54 4.40 -3.80
N MET A 201 -21.08 3.70 -4.82
CA MET A 201 -21.87 2.67 -5.50
C MET A 201 -22.07 1.43 -4.64
N SER A 202 -21.13 1.10 -3.75
CA SER A 202 -21.24 -0.02 -2.79
C SER A 202 -22.44 0.16 -1.86
N THR A 203 -22.73 1.38 -1.43
CA THR A 203 -23.88 1.68 -0.53
C THR A 203 -25.22 1.81 -1.27
N ASN A 204 -25.22 1.76 -2.58
CA ASN A 204 -26.46 1.98 -3.35
C ASN A 204 -26.80 0.82 -4.31
N TYR A 205 -25.81 0.12 -4.83
CA TYR A 205 -26.05 -0.95 -5.79
C TYR A 205 -25.06 -2.11 -5.72
N LEU A 206 -23.74 -1.86 -5.79
CA LEU A 206 -22.74 -2.90 -6.01
C LEU A 206 -22.71 -3.96 -4.89
N ASN A 207 -23.09 -3.61 -3.66
CA ASN A 207 -23.18 -4.57 -2.54
C ASN A 207 -24.52 -5.29 -2.44
N THR A 208 -25.46 -5.06 -3.36
CA THR A 208 -26.69 -5.85 -3.45
C THR A 208 -26.44 -7.17 -4.20
N PRO A 209 -27.29 -8.20 -4.05
CA PRO A 209 -27.16 -9.45 -4.80
C PRO A 209 -27.10 -9.24 -6.34
N ASP A 210 -27.91 -8.31 -6.85
CA ASP A 210 -27.93 -8.00 -8.28
C ASP A 210 -26.69 -7.21 -8.70
N GLY A 211 -26.19 -6.33 -7.83
CA GLY A 211 -24.95 -5.59 -8.07
C GLY A 211 -23.72 -6.50 -8.09
N ARG A 212 -23.67 -7.50 -7.21
CA ARG A 212 -22.58 -8.50 -7.22
C ARG A 212 -22.58 -9.34 -8.50
N LYS A 213 -23.74 -9.85 -8.91
CA LYS A 213 -23.89 -10.55 -10.19
C LYS A 213 -23.52 -9.68 -11.39
N TRP A 214 -23.84 -8.38 -11.30
CA TRP A 214 -23.46 -7.43 -12.33
C TRP A 214 -21.93 -7.28 -12.39
N GLN A 215 -21.25 -7.18 -11.24
CA GLN A 215 -19.79 -7.08 -11.18
C GLN A 215 -19.11 -8.29 -11.81
N GLU A 216 -19.49 -9.51 -11.43
CA GLU A 216 -18.98 -10.75 -12.01
C GLU A 216 -19.10 -10.70 -13.54
N ARG A 217 -20.28 -10.42 -14.06
CA ARG A 217 -20.51 -10.34 -15.52
C ARG A 217 -19.75 -9.19 -16.20
N PHE A 218 -19.53 -8.08 -15.51
CA PHE A 218 -18.77 -6.97 -16.04
C PHE A 218 -17.28 -7.30 -16.11
N LEU A 219 -16.76 -7.96 -15.10
CA LEU A 219 -15.36 -8.43 -15.07
C LEU A 219 -15.10 -9.53 -16.13
N ASP A 220 -16.08 -10.36 -16.41
CA ASP A 220 -16.03 -11.40 -17.47
C ASP A 220 -16.26 -10.83 -18.89
N GLY A 221 -16.62 -9.57 -19.02
CA GLY A 221 -16.94 -8.96 -20.31
C GLY A 221 -18.34 -9.28 -20.85
N ASP A 222 -19.18 -9.96 -20.08
CA ASP A 222 -20.52 -10.42 -20.47
C ASP A 222 -21.58 -9.30 -20.42
N THR A 223 -21.26 -8.17 -19.87
CA THR A 223 -22.14 -6.99 -19.81
C THR A 223 -21.33 -5.71 -19.84
N THR A 224 -21.99 -4.61 -20.17
CA THR A 224 -21.40 -3.26 -20.10
C THR A 224 -22.15 -2.43 -19.06
N LEU A 225 -21.56 -1.31 -18.67
CA LEU A 225 -22.19 -0.38 -17.76
C LEU A 225 -23.40 0.30 -18.43
N ALA A 226 -23.25 0.79 -19.66
CA ALA A 226 -24.33 1.38 -20.45
C ALA A 226 -25.43 0.36 -20.77
N GLY A 227 -25.08 -0.91 -20.97
CA GLY A 227 -26.04 -1.99 -21.27
C GLY A 227 -26.91 -2.38 -20.08
N THR A 228 -26.61 -1.90 -18.87
CA THR A 228 -27.36 -2.25 -17.66
C THR A 228 -28.13 -1.04 -17.11
N GLN A 229 -29.39 -0.92 -17.52
CA GLN A 229 -30.25 0.23 -17.15
C GLN A 229 -30.31 0.48 -15.64
N GLU A 230 -30.33 -0.57 -14.84
CA GLU A 230 -30.38 -0.46 -13.38
C GLU A 230 -29.08 0.12 -12.81
N MET A 231 -27.92 -0.29 -13.32
CA MET A 231 -26.64 0.29 -12.94
C MET A 231 -26.59 1.78 -13.26
N VAL A 232 -26.90 2.17 -14.50
CA VAL A 232 -26.95 3.59 -14.93
C VAL A 232 -27.92 4.40 -14.07
N LYS A 233 -29.09 3.83 -13.73
CA LYS A 233 -30.06 4.48 -12.83
C LYS A 233 -29.47 4.74 -11.45
N ASN A 234 -28.77 3.76 -10.88
CA ASN A 234 -28.15 3.88 -9.57
C ASN A 234 -26.96 4.85 -9.59
N MET A 235 -26.21 4.96 -10.69
CA MET A 235 -25.13 5.94 -10.83
C MET A 235 -25.57 7.41 -10.69
N LYS A 236 -26.86 7.74 -10.85
CA LYS A 236 -27.39 9.08 -10.58
C LYS A 236 -27.15 9.56 -9.15
N ILE A 237 -26.85 8.64 -8.24
CA ILE A 237 -26.45 9.00 -6.89
C ILE A 237 -25.17 9.84 -6.88
N LEU A 238 -24.23 9.62 -7.81
CA LEU A 238 -23.00 10.40 -7.94
C LEU A 238 -23.30 11.88 -8.26
N GLU A 239 -24.27 12.14 -9.15
CA GLU A 239 -24.74 13.51 -9.44
C GLU A 239 -25.32 14.18 -8.19
N LYS A 240 -26.01 13.39 -7.34
CA LYS A 240 -26.57 13.88 -6.09
C LYS A 240 -25.47 14.25 -5.08
N TRP A 241 -24.46 13.40 -4.92
CA TRP A 241 -23.31 13.69 -4.08
C TRP A 241 -22.58 14.97 -4.54
N ARG A 242 -22.39 15.14 -5.85
CA ARG A 242 -21.81 16.35 -6.45
C ARG A 242 -22.70 17.57 -6.20
N LYS A 243 -24.00 17.49 -6.46
CA LYS A 243 -24.96 18.59 -6.25
C LYS A 243 -25.03 19.05 -4.80
N ILE A 244 -24.96 18.13 -3.85
CA ILE A 244 -24.89 18.43 -2.41
C ILE A 244 -23.58 19.15 -2.09
N GLY A 245 -22.50 18.87 -2.81
CA GLY A 245 -21.16 19.42 -2.62
C GLY A 245 -20.28 18.54 -1.73
N MET A 246 -20.62 17.26 -1.62
CA MET A 246 -19.72 16.27 -1.01
C MET A 246 -18.59 15.87 -1.97
N LEU A 247 -18.93 15.67 -3.25
CA LEU A 247 -17.94 15.60 -4.33
C LEU A 247 -17.78 17.01 -4.90
N ASN A 248 -16.60 17.61 -4.73
CA ASN A 248 -16.34 18.98 -5.15
C ASN A 248 -14.86 19.20 -5.46
N SER A 249 -14.57 20.26 -6.22
CA SER A 249 -13.21 20.67 -6.56
C SER A 249 -12.74 21.91 -5.77
N ASN A 250 -13.56 22.39 -4.84
CA ASN A 250 -13.25 23.62 -4.11
C ASN A 250 -12.18 23.38 -3.05
N GLY A 251 -11.06 24.05 -3.20
CA GLY A 251 -9.98 24.00 -2.23
C GLY A 251 -9.20 22.67 -2.23
N ASN A 252 -9.19 21.97 -3.36
CA ASN A 252 -8.47 20.71 -3.54
C ASN A 252 -7.07 20.77 -2.96
N PRO A 253 -6.78 19.97 -1.94
CA PRO A 253 -5.43 19.82 -1.46
C PRO A 253 -4.57 19.14 -2.53
N LYS A 254 -3.32 19.58 -2.64
CA LYS A 254 -2.35 19.01 -3.59
C LYS A 254 -1.59 17.81 -3.02
N SER A 255 -1.76 17.56 -1.72
CA SER A 255 -1.12 16.46 -1.01
C SER A 255 -1.96 16.07 0.21
N ASP A 256 -1.67 14.90 0.78
CA ASP A 256 -2.26 14.45 2.04
C ASP A 256 -1.93 15.40 3.20
N GLU A 257 -0.73 15.97 3.20
CA GLU A 257 -0.31 16.97 4.20
C GLU A 257 -1.19 18.23 4.11
N GLU A 258 -1.46 18.73 2.92
CA GLU A 258 -2.34 19.87 2.74
C GLU A 258 -3.78 19.54 3.17
N THR A 259 -4.25 18.33 2.91
CA THR A 259 -5.57 17.85 3.37
C THR A 259 -5.65 17.87 4.90
N ARG A 260 -4.65 17.30 5.59
CA ARG A 260 -4.56 17.32 7.05
C ARG A 260 -4.60 18.76 7.60
N ARG A 261 -3.74 19.60 7.05
CA ARG A 261 -3.68 21.00 7.46
C ARG A 261 -5.02 21.72 7.31
N LYS A 262 -5.69 21.56 6.18
CA LYS A 262 -7.02 22.18 5.94
C LYS A 262 -8.10 21.67 6.89
N MET A 263 -8.08 20.39 7.22
CA MET A 263 -9.00 19.84 8.22
C MET A 263 -8.67 20.38 9.63
N ALA A 264 -7.39 20.47 9.99
CA ALA A 264 -6.94 21.00 11.27
C ALA A 264 -7.28 22.49 11.49
N GLU A 265 -7.54 23.26 10.42
CA GLU A 265 -8.04 24.64 10.50
C GLU A 265 -9.44 24.74 11.15
N GLY A 266 -10.16 23.61 11.29
CA GLY A 266 -11.43 23.55 12.04
C GLY A 266 -12.62 24.19 11.34
N ASN A 267 -12.55 24.43 10.02
CA ASN A 267 -13.63 25.06 9.24
C ASN A 267 -14.30 24.14 8.21
N THR A 268 -13.86 22.88 8.13
CA THR A 268 -14.40 21.86 7.22
C THR A 268 -15.13 20.80 8.01
N LEU A 269 -16.37 20.47 7.59
CA LEU A 269 -17.20 19.51 8.31
C LEU A 269 -16.87 18.05 7.96
N PHE A 270 -16.70 17.72 6.68
CA PHE A 270 -16.46 16.36 6.20
C PHE A 270 -15.19 16.25 5.37
N MET A 271 -14.62 15.05 5.34
CA MET A 271 -13.55 14.69 4.44
C MET A 271 -13.81 13.30 3.87
N LEU A 272 -13.75 13.21 2.53
CA LEU A 272 -13.73 11.95 1.82
C LEU A 272 -12.26 11.57 1.60
N GLY A 273 -11.86 10.37 2.01
CA GLY A 273 -10.49 9.91 1.87
C GLY A 273 -10.09 8.89 2.93
N SER A 274 -8.79 8.65 3.04
CA SER A 274 -8.24 7.68 3.97
C SER A 274 -8.33 8.14 5.43
N SER A 275 -8.72 7.24 6.32
CA SER A 275 -8.72 7.46 7.78
C SER A 275 -7.33 7.72 8.38
N ASN A 276 -6.27 7.42 7.64
CA ASN A 276 -4.88 7.53 8.11
C ASN A 276 -4.35 8.98 8.18
N LEU A 277 -5.14 9.95 7.73
CA LEU A 277 -4.69 11.33 7.54
C LEU A 277 -4.42 12.12 8.83
N PHE A 278 -4.99 11.73 9.98
CA PHE A 278 -4.97 12.57 11.19
C PHE A 278 -3.93 12.19 12.25
N LYS A 279 -2.98 11.34 11.92
CA LYS A 279 -2.08 10.75 12.91
C LYS A 279 -1.15 11.74 13.61
N ASP A 280 -0.69 12.75 12.90
CA ASP A 280 0.44 13.60 13.33
C ASP A 280 0.12 15.10 13.38
N GLU A 281 -1.16 15.51 13.21
CA GLU A 281 -1.53 16.93 13.21
C GLU A 281 -1.93 17.42 14.59
N GLU A 282 -1.34 18.54 15.00
CA GLU A 282 -1.79 19.30 16.19
C GLU A 282 -3.12 19.99 15.87
N THR A 283 -4.22 19.39 16.26
CA THR A 283 -5.54 20.00 16.19
C THR A 283 -6.22 19.99 17.55
N LYS A 284 -7.05 21.01 17.80
CA LYS A 284 -7.93 21.08 18.98
C LYS A 284 -9.29 20.46 18.74
N ASP A 285 -9.58 20.11 17.50
CA ASP A 285 -10.86 19.54 17.10
C ASP A 285 -10.83 18.03 17.25
N GLU A 286 -11.95 17.48 17.66
CA GLU A 286 -12.20 16.04 17.67
C GLU A 286 -12.83 15.61 16.36
N PHE A 287 -12.36 14.48 15.83
CA PHE A 287 -12.87 13.88 14.61
C PHE A 287 -13.48 12.50 14.88
N GLY A 288 -14.39 12.10 14.02
CA GLY A 288 -14.99 10.78 14.03
C GLY A 288 -15.16 10.24 12.62
N LEU A 289 -15.58 8.99 12.52
CA LEU A 289 -15.84 8.30 11.26
C LEU A 289 -17.33 7.97 11.16
N MET A 290 -17.91 8.26 9.99
CA MET A 290 -19.28 7.86 9.64
C MET A 290 -19.29 7.02 8.37
N PRO A 291 -20.30 6.13 8.17
CA PRO A 291 -20.38 5.33 6.96
C PRO A 291 -20.66 6.20 5.72
N TYR A 292 -20.35 5.67 4.54
CA TYR A 292 -20.91 6.20 3.31
C TYR A 292 -22.43 6.08 3.34
N LEU A 293 -23.12 7.09 2.85
CA LEU A 293 -24.57 7.22 2.99
C LEU A 293 -25.31 6.73 1.74
N SER A 294 -26.29 5.89 1.96
CA SER A 294 -27.34 5.61 0.98
C SER A 294 -28.42 6.68 1.00
N GLU A 295 -29.31 6.65 0.01
CA GLU A 295 -30.37 7.65 -0.18
C GLU A 295 -31.21 7.87 1.10
N ASP A 296 -31.65 6.80 1.74
CA ASP A 296 -32.54 6.80 2.90
C ASP A 296 -31.89 6.28 4.20
N GLY A 297 -30.61 5.94 4.17
CA GLY A 297 -29.86 5.44 5.30
C GLY A 297 -29.92 3.92 5.53
N THR A 298 -30.71 3.18 4.75
CA THR A 298 -30.92 1.75 4.96
C THR A 298 -29.75 0.85 4.51
N GLN A 299 -28.90 1.37 3.62
CA GLN A 299 -27.73 0.68 3.06
C GLN A 299 -26.42 1.42 3.35
N ASN A 300 -26.40 2.23 4.39
CA ASN A 300 -25.15 2.87 4.81
C ASN A 300 -24.10 1.80 5.11
N ALA A 301 -22.85 2.06 4.71
CA ALA A 301 -21.79 1.11 5.01
C ALA A 301 -20.44 1.81 5.20
N PHE A 302 -19.66 1.29 6.16
CA PHE A 302 -18.21 1.42 6.13
C PHE A 302 -17.66 0.46 5.09
N ILE A 303 -16.67 0.88 4.34
CA ILE A 303 -16.01 0.03 3.36
C ILE A 303 -14.82 -0.62 4.05
N MET A 304 -14.85 -1.95 4.14
CA MET A 304 -13.83 -2.73 4.81
C MET A 304 -12.86 -3.32 3.81
N ASN A 305 -11.58 -3.03 3.99
CA ASN A 305 -10.51 -3.55 3.15
C ASN A 305 -9.46 -4.26 4.02
N VAL A 306 -9.15 -5.52 3.70
CA VAL A 306 -7.94 -6.16 4.23
C VAL A 306 -6.75 -5.45 3.60
N SER A 307 -5.95 -4.81 4.43
CA SER A 307 -4.85 -4.00 3.90
C SER A 307 -3.62 -4.83 3.56
N ARG A 308 -3.43 -5.94 4.27
CA ARG A 308 -2.31 -6.86 4.05
C ARG A 308 -2.70 -8.28 4.44
N TYR A 309 -2.15 -9.21 3.69
CA TYR A 309 -2.19 -10.65 3.97
C TYR A 309 -0.76 -11.15 4.19
N ILE A 310 -0.61 -12.21 4.96
CA ILE A 310 0.68 -12.83 5.25
C ILE A 310 0.58 -14.34 5.12
N GLY A 311 1.57 -14.96 4.51
CA GLY A 311 1.68 -16.40 4.34
C GLY A 311 3.13 -16.86 4.46
N LEU A 312 3.32 -18.16 4.58
CA LEU A 312 4.62 -18.80 4.68
C LEU A 312 4.97 -19.51 3.37
N ASN A 313 6.18 -19.26 2.87
CA ASN A 313 6.65 -19.89 1.64
C ASN A 313 6.82 -21.40 1.86
N LYS A 314 6.31 -22.19 0.91
CA LYS A 314 6.30 -23.66 0.99
C LYS A 314 7.71 -24.28 1.04
N HIS A 315 8.73 -23.59 0.48
CA HIS A 315 10.10 -24.06 0.54
C HIS A 315 10.63 -24.22 1.99
N LEU A 316 10.01 -23.57 2.98
CA LEU A 316 10.33 -23.77 4.38
C LEU A 316 10.08 -25.23 4.84
N GLU A 317 9.21 -25.98 4.14
CA GLU A 317 8.99 -27.42 4.40
C GLU A 317 10.04 -28.31 3.75
N ASP A 318 10.96 -27.77 2.95
CA ASP A 318 12.03 -28.53 2.30
C ASP A 318 13.05 -29.03 3.33
N LYS A 319 13.62 -30.18 3.03
CA LYS A 319 14.64 -30.78 3.86
C LYS A 319 15.85 -29.86 4.03
N GLY A 320 16.21 -29.57 5.26
CA GLY A 320 17.31 -28.69 5.63
C GLY A 320 16.85 -27.31 6.08
N ASN A 321 15.56 -27.00 5.95
CA ASN A 321 14.96 -25.73 6.38
C ASN A 321 14.17 -25.85 7.70
N GLU A 322 14.34 -26.96 8.44
CA GLU A 322 13.54 -27.24 9.64
C GLU A 322 13.65 -26.12 10.68
N GLN A 323 14.85 -25.54 10.88
CA GLN A 323 15.04 -24.41 11.80
C GLN A 323 14.40 -23.13 11.27
N LYS A 324 14.52 -22.84 9.97
CA LYS A 324 13.86 -21.69 9.36
C LYS A 324 12.34 -21.77 9.47
N LEU A 325 11.78 -22.98 9.27
CA LEU A 325 10.34 -23.20 9.44
C LEU A 325 9.90 -22.95 10.89
N GLU A 326 10.65 -23.48 11.88
CA GLU A 326 10.36 -23.25 13.29
C GLU A 326 10.41 -21.76 13.63
N ASP A 327 11.44 -21.06 13.18
CA ASP A 327 11.59 -19.62 13.39
C ASP A 327 10.47 -18.82 12.71
N ALA A 328 10.10 -19.16 11.48
CA ALA A 328 8.98 -18.53 10.77
C ALA A 328 7.63 -18.74 11.49
N LEU A 329 7.41 -19.94 12.04
CA LEU A 329 6.22 -20.22 12.86
C LEU A 329 6.21 -19.40 14.16
N HIS A 330 7.35 -19.22 14.81
CA HIS A 330 7.49 -18.33 15.97
C HIS A 330 7.21 -16.86 15.63
N VAL A 331 7.65 -16.39 14.48
CA VAL A 331 7.31 -15.04 13.97
C VAL A 331 5.80 -14.92 13.79
N MET A 332 5.14 -15.93 13.22
CA MET A 332 3.68 -15.95 13.05
C MET A 332 2.94 -16.01 14.40
N GLU A 333 3.46 -16.71 15.41
CA GLU A 333 2.91 -16.68 16.77
C GLU A 333 2.94 -15.27 17.37
N VAL A 334 4.06 -14.55 17.24
CA VAL A 334 4.16 -13.15 17.70
C VAL A 334 3.18 -12.26 16.95
N LEU A 335 3.13 -12.39 15.62
CA LEU A 335 2.23 -11.62 14.78
C LEU A 335 0.75 -11.85 15.14
N SER A 336 0.39 -13.07 15.50
CA SER A 336 -0.99 -13.44 15.87
C SER A 336 -1.39 -13.00 17.28
N THR A 337 -0.67 -12.04 17.85
CA THR A 337 -1.03 -11.35 19.09
C THR A 337 -1.39 -9.89 18.82
N VAL A 338 -2.25 -9.31 19.65
CA VAL A 338 -2.60 -7.87 19.54
C VAL A 338 -1.35 -7.00 19.64
N LYS A 339 -0.41 -7.32 20.55
CA LYS A 339 0.86 -6.60 20.71
C LYS A 339 1.73 -6.69 19.44
N GLY A 340 1.93 -7.88 18.91
CA GLY A 340 2.78 -8.11 17.73
C GLY A 340 2.20 -7.48 16.47
N MET A 341 0.89 -7.63 16.26
CA MET A 341 0.23 -7.05 15.09
C MET A 341 0.18 -5.51 15.15
N LYS A 342 -0.03 -4.91 16.33
CA LYS A 342 0.10 -3.45 16.53
C LYS A 342 1.54 -2.99 16.32
N ALA A 343 2.54 -3.76 16.75
CA ALA A 343 3.94 -3.42 16.57
C ALA A 343 4.34 -3.44 15.07
N LEU A 344 3.89 -4.43 14.31
CA LEU A 344 4.10 -4.48 12.86
C LEU A 344 3.46 -3.30 12.15
N ASN A 345 2.26 -2.92 12.57
CA ASN A 345 1.48 -1.86 11.97
C ASN A 345 1.64 -0.51 12.72
N GLN A 346 2.78 -0.26 13.32
CA GLN A 346 3.01 0.90 14.18
C GLN A 346 2.59 2.22 13.53
N SER A 347 2.81 2.38 12.24
CA SER A 347 2.42 3.58 11.49
C SER A 347 0.91 3.77 11.35
N TYR A 348 0.12 2.71 11.49
CA TYR A 348 -1.34 2.71 11.29
C TYR A 348 -2.10 2.13 12.50
N ALA A 349 -1.42 1.92 13.64
CA ALA A 349 -1.98 1.20 14.78
C ALA A 349 -3.31 1.80 15.31
N ASN A 350 -3.46 3.12 15.23
CA ASN A 350 -4.65 3.84 15.71
C ASN A 350 -5.76 3.97 14.66
N THR A 351 -5.50 3.53 13.42
CA THR A 351 -6.43 3.68 12.28
C THR A 351 -6.73 2.34 11.60
N SER A 352 -6.35 1.23 12.22
CA SER A 352 -6.56 -0.12 11.71
C SER A 352 -7.30 -0.99 12.70
N LEU A 353 -8.17 -1.83 12.18
CA LEU A 353 -8.87 -2.87 12.95
C LEU A 353 -8.14 -4.20 12.80
N LEU A 354 -7.96 -4.93 13.89
CA LEU A 354 -7.26 -6.21 13.86
C LEU A 354 -8.22 -7.39 13.71
N PRO A 355 -7.81 -8.47 13.02
CA PRO A 355 -8.64 -9.66 12.81
C PRO A 355 -8.68 -10.62 14.01
N LEU A 356 -8.10 -10.26 15.15
CA LEU A 356 -7.89 -11.13 16.30
C LEU A 356 -9.08 -11.16 17.24
N LYS A 357 -9.36 -12.32 17.86
CA LYS A 357 -10.46 -12.52 18.84
C LYS A 357 -10.34 -11.60 20.05
N ASP A 358 -9.13 -11.39 20.54
CA ASP A 358 -8.87 -10.62 21.75
C ASP A 358 -8.71 -9.11 21.48
N TYR A 359 -8.88 -8.70 20.22
CA TYR A 359 -8.83 -7.29 19.87
C TYR A 359 -10.16 -6.62 20.23
N VAL A 360 -10.05 -5.53 20.97
CA VAL A 360 -11.19 -4.65 21.29
C VAL A 360 -10.93 -3.30 20.63
N VAL A 361 -11.91 -2.77 19.92
CA VAL A 361 -11.84 -1.41 19.36
C VAL A 361 -11.77 -0.43 20.54
N GLU A 362 -10.80 0.49 20.49
CA GLU A 362 -10.65 1.48 21.57
C GLU A 362 -11.88 2.37 21.65
N SER A 363 -12.41 2.53 22.86
CA SER A 363 -13.62 3.34 23.12
C SER A 363 -13.40 4.84 23.03
N GLU A 364 -12.17 5.26 22.81
CA GLU A 364 -11.76 6.66 22.67
C GLU A 364 -11.09 6.89 21.28
N GLY A 365 -11.18 8.13 20.80
CA GLY A 365 -10.54 8.52 19.55
C GLY A 365 -11.42 8.36 18.31
N TYR A 366 -10.77 8.20 17.18
CA TYR A 366 -11.37 8.25 15.85
C TYR A 366 -12.43 7.16 15.59
N TYR A 367 -12.24 5.97 16.17
CA TYR A 367 -13.13 4.83 15.98
C TYR A 367 -14.12 4.62 17.15
N ALA A 368 -14.13 5.49 18.16
CA ALA A 368 -14.95 5.32 19.35
C ALA A 368 -16.45 5.05 19.07
N ASP A 369 -16.99 5.63 18.01
CA ASP A 369 -18.43 5.62 17.74
C ASP A 369 -18.84 4.61 16.65
N ILE A 370 -17.92 3.77 16.15
CA ILE A 370 -18.23 2.86 15.05
C ILE A 370 -18.44 1.40 15.46
N GLU A 371 -18.01 1.00 16.66
CA GLU A 371 -18.07 -0.38 17.13
C GLU A 371 -19.49 -0.96 17.03
N ASP A 372 -20.48 -0.25 17.58
CA ASP A 372 -21.87 -0.69 17.53
C ASP A 372 -22.39 -0.85 16.09
N LYS A 373 -21.98 0.04 15.18
CA LYS A 373 -22.37 -0.02 13.76
C LYS A 373 -21.70 -1.19 13.05
N LEU A 374 -20.42 -1.45 13.32
CA LEU A 374 -19.73 -2.61 12.78
C LEU A 374 -20.34 -3.93 13.28
N ASN A 375 -20.67 -3.99 14.58
CA ASN A 375 -21.35 -5.14 15.18
C ASN A 375 -22.77 -5.34 14.62
N ALA A 376 -23.44 -4.26 14.23
CA ALA A 376 -24.72 -4.30 13.53
C ALA A 376 -24.61 -4.64 12.03
N GLY A 377 -23.41 -4.91 11.51
CA GLY A 377 -23.17 -5.26 10.10
C GLY A 377 -23.23 -4.09 9.13
N VAL A 378 -23.06 -2.85 9.61
CA VAL A 378 -23.00 -1.64 8.76
C VAL A 378 -21.66 -1.60 8.05
N MET A 379 -21.40 -2.57 7.18
CA MET A 379 -20.16 -2.70 6.44
C MET A 379 -20.37 -3.31 5.05
N ALA A 380 -19.50 -2.97 4.11
CA ALA A 380 -19.43 -3.53 2.77
C ALA A 380 -17.97 -3.85 2.42
N PRO A 381 -17.71 -4.87 1.60
CA PRO A 381 -16.36 -5.14 1.11
C PRO A 381 -15.88 -4.01 0.21
N PHE A 382 -14.58 -3.80 0.18
CA PHE A 382 -13.93 -2.92 -0.78
C PHE A 382 -13.94 -3.59 -2.16
N ILE A 383 -14.43 -2.88 -3.16
CA ILE A 383 -14.51 -3.36 -4.54
C ILE A 383 -13.30 -2.81 -5.29
N TYR A 384 -12.29 -3.61 -5.43
CA TYR A 384 -11.07 -3.24 -6.12
C TYR A 384 -10.47 -4.38 -6.93
N ASP A 385 -10.69 -5.60 -6.46
CA ASP A 385 -10.12 -6.79 -7.07
C ASP A 385 -10.70 -7.04 -8.46
N GLY A 386 -9.81 -7.19 -9.44
CA GLY A 386 -10.15 -7.33 -10.85
C GLY A 386 -10.42 -6.00 -11.58
N TRP A 387 -10.40 -4.87 -10.88
CA TRP A 387 -10.62 -3.54 -11.46
C TRP A 387 -9.34 -2.73 -11.64
N GLU A 388 -8.17 -3.24 -11.23
CA GLU A 388 -6.92 -2.49 -11.11
C GLU A 388 -6.53 -1.80 -12.42
N ASN A 389 -6.74 -2.45 -13.55
CA ASN A 389 -6.41 -1.88 -14.86
C ASN A 389 -7.34 -0.72 -15.28
N LEU A 390 -8.52 -0.61 -14.68
CA LEU A 390 -9.47 0.49 -14.95
C LEU A 390 -9.20 1.74 -14.13
N ILE A 391 -8.48 1.64 -13.02
CA ILE A 391 -8.37 2.70 -12.00
C ILE A 391 -7.94 4.03 -12.60
N VAL A 392 -6.91 4.03 -13.44
CA VAL A 392 -6.34 5.26 -13.98
C VAL A 392 -7.30 5.96 -14.92
N ALA A 393 -7.87 5.24 -15.90
CA ALA A 393 -8.76 5.81 -16.90
C ALA A 393 -10.07 6.30 -16.26
N THR A 394 -10.73 5.42 -15.51
CA THR A 394 -12.02 5.73 -14.89
C THR A 394 -11.90 6.72 -13.74
N GLY A 395 -10.79 6.66 -12.98
CA GLY A 395 -10.52 7.62 -11.91
C GLY A 395 -10.27 9.03 -12.44
N ARG A 396 -9.54 9.18 -13.55
CA ARG A 396 -9.38 10.50 -14.22
C ARG A 396 -10.72 11.05 -14.68
N GLU A 397 -11.56 10.21 -15.25
CA GLU A 397 -12.89 10.63 -15.68
C GLU A 397 -13.79 10.99 -14.49
N MET A 398 -13.72 10.24 -13.40
CA MET A 398 -14.42 10.60 -12.16
C MET A 398 -13.94 11.95 -11.61
N ILE A 399 -12.65 12.25 -11.69
CA ILE A 399 -12.11 13.56 -11.31
C ILE A 399 -12.67 14.67 -12.22
N SER A 400 -12.73 14.46 -13.55
CA SER A 400 -13.35 15.37 -14.50
C SER A 400 -14.83 15.60 -14.18
N PHE A 401 -15.54 14.51 -13.85
CA PHE A 401 -16.94 14.59 -13.39
C PHE A 401 -17.05 15.41 -12.09
N ILE A 402 -16.20 15.19 -11.09
CA ILE A 402 -16.22 15.95 -9.83
C ILE A 402 -15.98 17.44 -10.07
N ARG A 403 -15.06 17.77 -10.95
CA ARG A 403 -14.75 19.16 -11.35
C ARG A 403 -15.89 19.83 -12.15
N GLY A 404 -16.78 19.04 -12.75
CA GLY A 404 -17.84 19.52 -13.61
C GLY A 404 -17.41 19.70 -15.06
N ASP A 405 -16.23 19.18 -15.44
CA ASP A 405 -15.69 19.21 -16.79
C ASP A 405 -16.38 18.17 -17.69
N SER A 406 -16.97 17.14 -17.08
CA SER A 406 -17.75 16.09 -17.74
C SER A 406 -19.02 15.73 -16.97
N GLY A 407 -19.85 14.87 -17.56
CA GLY A 407 -21.09 14.38 -16.98
C GLY A 407 -21.07 12.88 -16.72
N LEU A 408 -22.18 12.37 -16.19
CA LEU A 408 -22.33 10.93 -15.89
C LEU A 408 -22.24 10.05 -17.14
N ARG A 409 -22.62 10.58 -18.30
CA ARG A 409 -22.56 9.87 -19.58
C ARG A 409 -21.10 9.54 -19.95
N GLU A 410 -20.21 10.51 -19.79
CA GLU A 410 -18.78 10.37 -20.09
C GLU A 410 -18.14 9.36 -19.12
N VAL A 411 -18.54 9.37 -17.85
CA VAL A 411 -18.12 8.35 -16.87
C VAL A 411 -18.51 6.95 -17.34
N VAL A 412 -19.80 6.74 -17.70
CA VAL A 412 -20.32 5.46 -18.21
C VAL A 412 -19.54 5.01 -19.45
N GLN A 413 -19.32 5.93 -20.39
CA GLN A 413 -18.62 5.66 -21.63
C GLN A 413 -17.16 5.24 -21.36
N THR A 414 -16.47 5.92 -20.45
CA THR A 414 -15.07 5.60 -20.10
C THR A 414 -14.94 4.21 -19.47
N PHE A 415 -15.88 3.81 -18.61
CA PHE A 415 -15.89 2.45 -18.08
C PHE A 415 -16.02 1.40 -19.20
N ASP A 416 -16.98 1.59 -20.10
CA ASP A 416 -17.26 0.62 -21.16
C ASP A 416 -16.13 0.57 -22.21
N GLU A 417 -15.58 1.73 -22.59
CA GLU A 417 -14.46 1.81 -23.53
C GLU A 417 -13.16 1.17 -23.00
N ASN A 418 -13.00 1.12 -21.67
CA ASN A 418 -11.81 0.56 -21.03
C ASN A 418 -12.05 -0.85 -20.46
N GLN A 419 -13.24 -1.43 -20.58
CA GLN A 419 -13.54 -2.77 -20.06
C GLN A 419 -12.61 -3.85 -20.60
N TYR A 420 -12.12 -3.72 -21.83
CA TYR A 420 -11.15 -4.64 -22.41
C TYR A 420 -9.86 -4.76 -21.57
N LEU A 421 -9.51 -3.75 -20.80
CA LEU A 421 -8.35 -3.78 -19.90
C LEU A 421 -8.50 -4.80 -18.76
N ILE A 422 -9.72 -5.26 -18.48
CA ILE A 422 -10.00 -6.32 -17.52
C ILE A 422 -10.08 -7.67 -18.23
N VAL A 423 -10.89 -7.73 -19.30
CA VAL A 423 -11.27 -8.96 -19.99
C VAL A 423 -10.11 -9.55 -20.79
N ASP A 424 -9.33 -8.68 -21.41
CA ASP A 424 -8.17 -9.04 -22.20
C ASP A 424 -6.89 -8.70 -21.44
N ASN A 425 -6.41 -9.64 -20.64
CA ASN A 425 -5.09 -9.53 -19.99
C ASN A 425 -3.94 -9.39 -21.01
N SER A 426 -4.24 -9.43 -22.31
CA SER A 426 -3.36 -9.05 -23.41
C SER A 426 -3.29 -7.52 -23.61
N VAL A 427 -3.67 -6.72 -22.61
CA VAL A 427 -3.41 -5.27 -22.64
C VAL A 427 -2.01 -5.09 -23.13
N ALA A 428 -1.90 -4.39 -24.23
CA ALA A 428 -0.70 -4.18 -25.01
C ALA A 428 0.52 -4.05 -24.10
N ALA A 429 1.15 -5.18 -23.83
CA ALA A 429 2.43 -5.18 -23.17
C ALA A 429 3.37 -4.37 -24.04
N TYR A 430 4.08 -3.45 -23.44
CA TYR A 430 5.07 -2.66 -24.17
C TYR A 430 6.21 -3.51 -24.67
N THR A 431 6.57 -4.53 -23.88
CA THR A 431 7.58 -5.54 -24.17
C THR A 431 7.33 -6.79 -23.31
N LYS A 432 8.17 -7.79 -23.45
CA LYS A 432 8.25 -8.96 -22.56
C LYS A 432 9.67 -9.07 -22.01
N VAL A 433 9.81 -9.15 -20.71
CA VAL A 433 11.10 -9.47 -20.07
C VAL A 433 11.38 -10.97 -20.26
N THR A 434 12.61 -11.33 -20.64
CA THR A 434 13.00 -12.73 -20.94
C THR A 434 13.68 -13.42 -19.77
N GLU A 435 14.23 -12.64 -18.82
CA GLU A 435 14.87 -13.09 -17.59
C GLU A 435 14.60 -12.13 -16.46
N LYS A 436 14.84 -12.53 -15.19
CA LYS A 436 14.68 -11.61 -14.05
C LYS A 436 15.64 -10.44 -14.16
N LEU A 437 15.09 -9.22 -14.20
CA LEU A 437 15.85 -7.99 -14.06
C LEU A 437 15.78 -7.55 -12.60
N ASP A 438 16.90 -7.58 -11.91
CA ASP A 438 17.00 -7.18 -10.50
C ASP A 438 16.87 -5.66 -10.32
N THR A 439 16.90 -5.20 -9.07
CA THR A 439 16.78 -3.78 -8.73
C THR A 439 17.84 -2.91 -9.44
N SER A 440 19.06 -3.41 -9.63
CA SER A 440 20.13 -2.65 -10.32
C SER A 440 19.87 -2.55 -11.82
N ALA A 441 19.43 -3.64 -12.46
CA ALA A 441 19.04 -3.63 -13.86
C ALA A 441 17.84 -2.70 -14.10
N CYS A 442 16.83 -2.76 -13.22
CA CYS A 442 15.69 -1.85 -13.27
C CYS A 442 16.12 -0.38 -13.08
N ALA A 443 17.01 -0.07 -12.13
CA ALA A 443 17.53 1.27 -11.91
C ALA A 443 18.29 1.78 -13.14
N LYS A 444 19.10 0.93 -13.79
CA LYS A 444 19.80 1.26 -15.03
C LYS A 444 18.81 1.57 -16.16
N ALA A 445 17.79 0.73 -16.37
CA ALA A 445 16.76 0.96 -17.38
C ALA A 445 16.00 2.28 -17.16
N ILE A 446 15.55 2.55 -15.94
CA ILE A 446 14.87 3.80 -15.57
C ILE A 446 15.80 5.01 -15.74
N GLY A 447 17.08 4.87 -15.37
CA GLY A 447 18.09 5.93 -15.57
C GLY A 447 18.29 6.31 -17.04
N ILE A 448 18.43 5.32 -17.93
CA ILE A 448 18.51 5.54 -19.37
C ILE A 448 17.26 6.26 -19.88
N CYS A 449 16.10 5.76 -19.48
CA CYS A 449 14.80 6.31 -19.85
C CYS A 449 14.69 7.80 -19.44
N PHE A 450 14.94 8.11 -18.19
CA PHE A 450 14.77 9.45 -17.64
C PHE A 450 15.77 10.45 -18.23
N ALA A 451 17.03 10.06 -18.37
CA ALA A 451 18.03 10.92 -18.97
C ALA A 451 17.71 11.21 -20.45
N LYS A 452 17.36 10.19 -21.24
CA LYS A 452 16.98 10.38 -22.65
C LYS A 452 15.73 11.24 -22.79
N ALA A 453 14.70 11.03 -21.98
CA ALA A 453 13.44 11.78 -22.04
C ALA A 453 13.63 13.26 -21.65
N SER A 454 14.47 13.54 -20.65
CA SER A 454 14.74 14.90 -20.17
C SER A 454 15.84 15.63 -20.92
N GLY A 455 16.59 14.94 -21.78
CA GLY A 455 17.78 15.49 -22.44
C GLY A 455 18.96 15.71 -21.50
N ALA A 456 19.00 15.02 -20.37
CA ALA A 456 20.10 15.08 -19.43
C ALA A 456 21.32 14.28 -19.92
N ASP A 457 22.52 14.68 -19.48
CA ASP A 457 23.77 14.02 -19.84
C ASP A 457 23.90 12.62 -19.24
N MET A 458 23.25 12.41 -18.08
CA MET A 458 23.27 11.17 -17.31
C MET A 458 22.11 11.12 -16.30
N ALA A 459 21.99 10.03 -15.55
CA ALA A 459 21.04 9.92 -14.45
C ALA A 459 21.70 9.42 -13.16
N LEU A 460 21.17 9.90 -12.03
CA LEU A 460 21.41 9.36 -10.69
C LEU A 460 20.10 8.78 -10.17
N ILE A 461 20.05 7.46 -10.06
CA ILE A 461 18.86 6.74 -9.65
C ILE A 461 19.10 6.16 -8.27
N SER A 462 18.33 6.61 -7.27
CA SER A 462 18.37 5.97 -5.97
C SER A 462 17.74 4.59 -6.07
N LYS A 463 18.26 3.64 -5.32
CA LYS A 463 17.75 2.29 -5.24
C LYS A 463 17.66 1.84 -3.79
N ASN A 464 16.70 1.00 -3.48
CA ASN A 464 16.61 0.43 -2.16
C ASN A 464 17.80 -0.47 -1.88
N LYS A 465 18.30 -0.34 -0.67
CA LYS A 465 19.34 -1.21 -0.15
C LYS A 465 18.72 -2.12 0.92
N TRP A 466 19.05 -3.40 0.84
CA TRP A 466 18.76 -4.33 1.90
C TRP A 466 19.65 -4.03 3.11
N TYR A 467 19.02 -3.76 4.25
CA TYR A 467 19.73 -3.60 5.51
C TYR A 467 19.42 -4.76 6.44
N LYS A 468 20.48 -5.35 7.02
CA LYS A 468 20.34 -6.26 8.15
C LYS A 468 19.86 -5.44 9.35
N LEU A 469 18.59 -5.64 9.73
CA LEU A 469 17.96 -4.84 10.76
C LEU A 469 18.26 -5.41 12.14
N THR A 470 19.38 -5.02 12.72
CA THR A 470 19.63 -5.32 14.12
C THR A 470 19.17 -4.23 15.08
N LYS A 471 19.01 -2.96 14.64
CA LYS A 471 18.63 -1.83 15.51
C LYS A 471 18.12 -0.59 14.76
N SER A 472 17.46 -0.70 13.62
CA SER A 472 17.06 0.49 12.87
C SER A 472 15.65 0.98 13.21
N LYS A 473 15.51 2.27 13.44
CA LYS A 473 14.21 2.91 13.71
C LYS A 473 13.39 3.17 12.45
N ASP A 474 14.02 3.45 11.31
CA ASP A 474 13.31 3.77 10.07
C ASP A 474 14.00 3.13 8.86
N LEU A 475 13.25 2.33 8.12
CA LEU A 475 13.64 1.92 6.79
C LEU A 475 13.19 3.04 5.83
N ASN A 476 14.15 3.70 5.25
CA ASN A 476 13.87 4.65 4.20
C ASN A 476 13.71 3.88 2.90
N PHE A 477 12.48 3.81 2.42
CA PHE A 477 12.15 3.21 1.14
C PHE A 477 11.89 4.30 0.12
N GLU A 478 12.91 4.69 -0.63
CA GLU A 478 12.75 5.59 -1.76
C GLU A 478 13.74 5.22 -2.86
N GLY A 479 13.27 5.25 -4.09
CA GLY A 479 14.04 4.85 -5.23
C GLY A 479 13.49 3.63 -5.95
N VAL A 480 14.20 3.15 -6.95
CA VAL A 480 13.87 1.90 -7.64
C VAL A 480 13.96 0.74 -6.66
N SER A 481 12.96 -0.09 -6.63
CA SER A 481 12.91 -1.28 -5.78
C SER A 481 12.19 -2.42 -6.51
N GLY A 482 12.36 -3.63 -6.00
CA GLY A 482 11.78 -4.81 -6.61
C GLY A 482 12.57 -5.30 -7.82
N ALA A 483 11.89 -6.01 -8.70
CA ALA A 483 12.44 -6.60 -9.91
C ALA A 483 11.36 -6.68 -11.00
N LEU A 484 11.77 -6.78 -12.26
CA LEU A 484 10.91 -7.24 -13.34
C LEU A 484 11.17 -8.72 -13.57
N TYR A 485 10.10 -9.49 -13.71
CA TYR A 485 10.13 -10.93 -13.93
C TYR A 485 9.90 -11.26 -15.40
N PRO A 486 10.18 -12.50 -15.86
CA PRO A 486 9.99 -12.91 -17.26
C PRO A 486 8.49 -12.99 -17.63
N LEU A 487 7.84 -11.85 -17.61
CA LEU A 487 6.42 -11.59 -17.86
C LEU A 487 6.26 -10.44 -18.86
N PRO A 488 5.08 -10.28 -19.45
CA PRO A 488 4.72 -9.08 -20.19
C PRO A 488 4.84 -7.83 -19.31
N VAL A 489 5.35 -6.72 -19.85
CA VAL A 489 5.52 -5.45 -19.14
C VAL A 489 4.41 -4.50 -19.56
N THR A 490 3.53 -4.21 -18.63
CA THR A 490 2.43 -3.25 -18.75
C THR A 490 2.67 -2.06 -17.80
N ASP A 491 1.73 -1.16 -17.69
CA ASP A 491 1.79 -0.08 -16.69
C ASP A 491 1.89 -0.61 -15.25
N GLN A 492 1.38 -1.80 -14.98
CA GLN A 492 1.43 -2.43 -13.66
C GLN A 492 2.89 -2.79 -13.29
N GLU A 493 3.61 -3.46 -14.19
CA GLU A 493 5.00 -3.84 -13.99
C GLU A 493 5.90 -2.61 -13.97
N ILE A 494 5.67 -1.63 -14.85
CA ILE A 494 6.44 -0.38 -14.84
C ILE A 494 6.25 0.34 -13.51
N THR A 495 5.03 0.56 -13.05
CA THR A 495 4.77 1.27 -11.79
C THR A 495 5.23 0.48 -10.56
N SER A 496 5.38 -0.84 -10.68
CA SER A 496 5.94 -1.66 -9.61
C SER A 496 7.41 -1.35 -9.30
N ILE A 497 8.17 -0.86 -10.27
CA ILE A 497 9.59 -0.50 -10.11
C ILE A 497 9.84 1.02 -10.14
N LEU A 498 8.87 1.81 -10.58
CA LEU A 498 9.03 3.23 -10.87
C LEU A 498 8.82 4.10 -9.61
N PRO A 499 9.86 4.81 -9.10
CA PRO A 499 9.71 5.61 -7.88
C PRO A 499 8.81 6.84 -8.06
N THR A 500 8.69 7.37 -9.28
CA THR A 500 7.76 8.47 -9.60
C THR A 500 6.30 8.02 -9.66
N GLY A 501 6.05 6.71 -9.63
CA GLY A 501 4.73 6.14 -9.65
C GLY A 501 3.89 6.53 -10.86
N TRP A 502 2.59 6.74 -10.61
CA TRP A 502 1.61 7.00 -11.65
C TRP A 502 1.60 8.45 -12.18
N THR A 503 2.09 9.41 -11.38
CA THR A 503 1.85 10.84 -11.62
C THR A 503 3.07 11.73 -11.45
N GLY A 504 4.21 11.19 -10.99
CA GLY A 504 5.42 11.99 -10.76
C GLY A 504 6.16 12.32 -12.05
N ASN A 505 6.66 13.55 -12.12
CA ASN A 505 7.50 14.01 -13.23
C ASN A 505 8.96 13.65 -13.01
N ILE A 506 9.71 13.65 -14.12
CA ILE A 506 11.17 13.57 -14.10
C ILE A 506 11.71 14.92 -13.63
N GLU A 507 12.66 14.90 -12.71
CA GLU A 507 13.39 16.08 -12.26
C GLU A 507 14.82 16.05 -12.78
N THR A 508 15.40 17.22 -13.00
CA THR A 508 16.81 17.39 -13.40
C THR A 508 17.52 18.36 -12.47
N VAL A 509 18.82 18.16 -12.31
CA VAL A 509 19.70 19.02 -11.51
C VAL A 509 21.04 19.18 -12.20
N THR A 510 21.70 20.32 -12.03
CA THR A 510 23.07 20.53 -12.53
C THR A 510 24.07 20.26 -11.40
N LEU A 511 24.95 19.28 -11.60
CA LEU A 511 25.93 18.84 -10.61
C LEU A 511 27.36 18.84 -11.17
N SER A 512 28.34 19.05 -10.29
CA SER A 512 29.73 18.77 -10.63
C SER A 512 30.01 17.26 -10.60
N GLY A 513 30.93 16.79 -11.44
CA GLY A 513 31.35 15.39 -11.44
C GLY A 513 31.84 14.92 -10.07
N LYS A 514 32.54 15.81 -9.32
CA LYS A 514 32.94 15.51 -7.93
C LYS A 514 31.72 15.24 -7.01
N ARG A 515 30.65 16.04 -7.15
CA ARG A 515 29.43 15.85 -6.34
C ARG A 515 28.71 14.57 -6.73
N ILE A 516 28.66 14.25 -8.01
CA ILE A 516 28.10 13.00 -8.53
C ILE A 516 28.83 11.79 -7.92
N LEU A 517 30.18 11.76 -7.98
CA LEU A 517 30.96 10.69 -7.38
C LEU A 517 30.72 10.56 -5.87
N GLN A 518 30.66 11.68 -5.16
CA GLN A 518 30.34 11.67 -3.73
C GLN A 518 29.01 10.98 -3.45
N LEU A 519 27.94 11.30 -4.21
CA LEU A 519 26.62 10.68 -4.02
C LEU A 519 26.65 9.17 -4.34
N VAL A 520 27.41 8.77 -5.36
CA VAL A 520 27.56 7.35 -5.74
C VAL A 520 28.34 6.56 -4.67
N GLU A 521 29.43 7.15 -4.15
CA GLU A 521 30.31 6.48 -3.20
C GLU A 521 29.74 6.42 -1.79
N THR A 522 29.18 7.53 -1.32
CA THR A 522 28.73 7.64 0.07
C THR A 522 27.23 7.49 0.23
N GLY A 523 26.45 7.68 -0.84
CA GLY A 523 25.00 7.77 -0.77
C GLY A 523 24.52 9.02 -0.03
N TYR A 524 23.24 9.03 0.35
CA TYR A 524 22.61 10.09 1.12
C TYR A 524 22.09 9.55 2.45
N ASP A 525 22.54 10.16 3.54
CA ASP A 525 22.09 9.84 4.90
C ASP A 525 21.02 10.85 5.34
N ARG A 526 19.75 10.51 5.13
CA ARG A 526 18.62 11.37 5.46
C ARG A 526 18.47 11.63 6.96
N ASN A 527 18.77 10.63 7.78
CA ASN A 527 18.48 10.67 9.22
C ASN A 527 19.72 10.93 10.08
N GLY A 528 20.91 10.99 9.48
CA GLY A 528 22.16 11.12 10.23
C GLY A 528 22.48 9.89 11.08
N ASP A 529 21.93 8.71 10.72
CA ASP A 529 22.09 7.45 11.45
C ASP A 529 23.13 6.51 10.80
N GLY A 530 23.85 6.99 9.77
CA GLY A 530 24.85 6.25 9.02
C GLY A 530 24.26 5.30 7.98
N LYS A 531 22.94 5.31 7.77
CA LYS A 531 22.29 4.54 6.72
C LYS A 531 22.05 5.41 5.51
N THR A 532 22.69 5.04 4.43
CA THR A 532 22.68 5.83 3.21
C THR A 532 21.87 5.17 2.11
N PHE A 533 21.21 5.99 1.29
CA PHE A 533 20.63 5.56 0.02
C PHE A 533 21.73 5.47 -1.04
N PRO A 534 21.98 4.30 -1.63
CA PRO A 534 22.91 4.19 -2.73
C PRO A 534 22.28 4.73 -4.01
N TYR A 535 23.10 5.37 -4.84
CA TYR A 535 22.74 5.80 -6.18
C TYR A 535 23.40 4.91 -7.23
N GLU A 536 22.64 4.59 -8.27
CA GLU A 536 23.17 4.06 -9.52
C GLU A 536 23.47 5.23 -10.45
N LEU A 537 24.73 5.35 -10.90
CA LEU A 537 25.10 6.29 -11.94
C LEU A 537 24.87 5.63 -13.31
N VAL A 538 24.01 6.24 -14.11
CA VAL A 538 23.68 5.76 -15.44
C VAL A 538 24.09 6.83 -16.46
N MET A 539 25.02 6.50 -17.33
CA MET A 539 25.55 7.42 -18.34
C MET A 539 25.87 6.69 -19.65
N PRO A 540 25.95 7.40 -20.80
CA PRO A 540 26.39 6.82 -22.05
C PRO A 540 27.81 6.25 -21.93
N GLU A 541 28.10 5.12 -22.58
CA GLU A 541 29.44 4.52 -22.58
C GLU A 541 30.50 5.43 -23.19
N LYS A 542 30.11 6.29 -24.12
CA LYS A 542 31.02 7.22 -24.83
C LYS A 542 31.22 8.54 -24.10
N LEU A 543 30.55 8.78 -22.98
CA LEU A 543 30.70 10.02 -22.22
C LEU A 543 32.03 10.01 -21.45
N GLU A 544 32.93 10.93 -21.77
CA GLU A 544 34.13 11.18 -20.96
C GLU A 544 33.72 11.91 -19.67
N PHE A 545 33.74 11.18 -18.58
CA PHE A 545 33.36 11.72 -17.26
C PHE A 545 34.57 12.34 -16.57
N GLU A 546 34.45 13.61 -16.16
CA GLU A 546 35.48 14.35 -15.43
C GLU A 546 34.94 14.86 -14.07
N GLU A 547 35.74 14.75 -13.00
CA GLU A 547 35.37 15.29 -11.69
C GLU A 547 35.07 16.79 -11.69
N LYS A 548 35.77 17.54 -12.56
CA LYS A 548 35.57 18.99 -12.71
C LYS A 548 34.52 19.37 -13.74
N GLY A 549 33.99 18.37 -14.46
CA GLY A 549 32.89 18.55 -15.39
C GLY A 549 31.62 19.02 -14.69
N ILE A 550 30.76 19.69 -15.41
CA ILE A 550 29.42 20.09 -14.97
C ILE A 550 28.42 19.38 -15.86
N TYR A 551 27.49 18.68 -15.26
CA TYR A 551 26.54 17.81 -15.96
C TYR A 551 25.10 18.12 -15.56
N THR A 552 24.19 18.04 -16.52
CA THR A 552 22.77 17.98 -16.25
C THR A 552 22.42 16.52 -15.96
N VAL A 553 21.85 16.27 -14.79
CA VAL A 553 21.59 14.94 -14.27
C VAL A 553 20.09 14.76 -14.07
N ALA A 554 19.51 13.73 -14.69
CA ALA A 554 18.17 13.29 -14.33
C ALA A 554 18.23 12.56 -12.99
N ILE A 555 17.34 12.94 -12.07
CA ILE A 555 17.31 12.35 -10.73
C ILE A 555 15.98 11.65 -10.48
N CYS A 556 16.04 10.50 -9.80
CA CYS A 556 14.85 9.76 -9.44
C CYS A 556 14.99 9.18 -8.03
N GLY A 557 14.00 9.40 -7.20
CA GLY A 557 14.03 9.08 -5.78
C GLY A 557 14.92 10.06 -5.00
N VAL A 558 14.88 10.07 -3.71
CA VAL A 558 15.68 10.86 -2.75
C VAL A 558 16.24 12.18 -3.30
N THR A 559 15.36 13.05 -3.77
CA THR A 559 15.75 14.34 -4.37
C THR A 559 16.27 15.34 -3.35
N GLU A 560 15.98 15.16 -2.05
CA GLU A 560 16.48 16.01 -0.98
C GLU A 560 18.00 16.07 -0.92
N ALA A 561 18.68 15.00 -1.34
CA ALA A 561 20.13 14.96 -1.41
C ALA A 561 20.73 16.09 -2.26
N VAL A 562 19.95 16.61 -3.20
CA VAL A 562 20.36 17.65 -4.16
C VAL A 562 19.47 18.89 -4.12
N ALA A 563 18.42 18.92 -3.32
CA ALA A 563 17.50 20.06 -3.24
C ALA A 563 18.22 21.36 -2.81
N GLU A 564 19.23 21.25 -1.96
CA GLU A 564 20.04 22.38 -1.49
C GLU A 564 20.95 22.97 -2.57
N GLU A 565 21.21 22.24 -3.66
CA GLU A 565 21.99 22.78 -4.81
C GLU A 565 21.24 23.93 -5.51
N GLY A 566 19.94 24.11 -5.23
CA GLY A 566 19.16 25.28 -5.63
C GLY A 566 18.77 25.34 -7.12
N ASN A 567 19.02 24.28 -7.89
CA ASN A 567 18.74 24.19 -9.32
C ASN A 567 18.00 22.92 -9.74
N LEU A 568 17.26 22.31 -8.80
CA LEU A 568 16.35 21.22 -9.10
C LEU A 568 15.19 21.74 -9.95
N THR A 569 14.94 21.10 -11.09
CA THR A 569 13.96 21.53 -12.09
C THR A 569 13.01 20.39 -12.41
N ASP A 570 11.72 20.62 -12.22
CA ASP A 570 10.67 19.74 -12.75
C ASP A 570 10.59 19.91 -14.28
N THR A 571 10.78 18.82 -15.03
CA THR A 571 10.75 18.86 -16.50
C THR A 571 9.35 18.91 -17.07
N GLY A 572 8.32 18.66 -16.30
CA GLY A 572 6.94 18.47 -16.75
C GLY A 572 6.73 17.16 -17.54
N ILE A 573 7.74 16.30 -17.63
CA ILE A 573 7.67 15.01 -18.33
C ILE A 573 7.29 13.93 -17.31
N LEU A 574 6.13 13.29 -17.53
CA LEU A 574 5.68 12.21 -16.67
C LEU A 574 6.61 10.99 -16.77
N GLY A 575 7.15 10.54 -15.64
CA GLY A 575 8.08 9.42 -15.59
C GLY A 575 7.49 8.12 -16.16
N LEU A 576 6.21 7.85 -15.91
CA LEU A 576 5.50 6.70 -16.48
C LEU A 576 5.48 6.76 -18.00
N THR A 577 5.15 7.91 -18.60
CA THR A 577 5.12 8.06 -20.07
C THR A 577 6.50 7.84 -20.68
N ALA A 578 7.53 8.37 -20.04
CA ALA A 578 8.92 8.15 -20.51
C ALA A 578 9.29 6.66 -20.45
N ALA A 579 8.90 5.96 -19.38
CA ALA A 579 9.16 4.53 -19.25
C ALA A 579 8.39 3.69 -20.29
N GLN A 580 7.12 4.01 -20.53
CA GLN A 580 6.32 3.38 -21.60
C GLN A 580 7.01 3.48 -22.96
N GLU A 581 7.48 4.68 -23.34
CA GLU A 581 8.16 4.90 -24.61
C GLU A 581 9.53 4.19 -24.66
N TYR A 582 10.21 4.04 -23.54
CA TYR A 582 11.45 3.28 -23.48
C TYR A 582 11.19 1.77 -23.69
N PHE A 583 10.25 1.19 -22.95
CA PHE A 583 9.96 -0.25 -23.03
C PHE A 583 9.38 -0.67 -24.39
N LYS A 584 8.63 0.20 -25.07
CA LYS A 584 8.10 -0.04 -26.44
C LYS A 584 9.19 -0.24 -27.51
N GLN A 585 10.44 0.14 -27.23
CA GLN A 585 11.54 -0.01 -28.19
C GLN A 585 12.01 -1.47 -28.32
N PHE A 586 11.58 -2.35 -27.42
CA PHE A 586 12.01 -3.75 -27.37
C PHE A 586 10.84 -4.69 -27.65
N ASP A 587 11.00 -5.60 -28.59
CA ASP A 587 10.06 -6.73 -28.75
C ASP A 587 10.17 -7.70 -27.57
N ALA A 588 11.40 -7.89 -27.08
CA ALA A 588 11.75 -8.65 -25.88
C ALA A 588 12.94 -7.96 -25.22
N LEU A 589 13.00 -7.93 -23.89
CA LEU A 589 14.03 -7.25 -23.11
C LEU A 589 14.80 -8.24 -22.24
N ALA A 590 16.10 -8.30 -22.44
CA ALA A 590 17.06 -9.00 -21.59
C ALA A 590 18.00 -8.01 -20.88
N LEU A 591 18.78 -8.50 -19.93
CA LEU A 591 19.74 -7.67 -19.21
C LEU A 591 20.77 -7.01 -20.17
N GLU A 592 21.19 -7.76 -21.19
CA GLU A 592 22.17 -7.28 -22.20
C GLU A 592 21.65 -6.13 -23.08
N ASP A 593 20.32 -5.99 -23.20
CA ASP A 593 19.68 -4.91 -23.97
C ASP A 593 19.67 -3.57 -23.22
N ILE A 594 19.92 -3.59 -21.91
CA ILE A 594 19.92 -2.38 -21.07
C ILE A 594 21.27 -1.69 -21.20
N VAL A 595 21.50 -1.07 -22.35
CA VAL A 595 22.73 -0.33 -22.66
C VAL A 595 22.41 1.09 -23.12
N TRP A 596 23.33 2.01 -22.86
CA TRP A 596 23.23 3.39 -23.31
C TRP A 596 24.48 3.74 -24.14
N ASP A 597 24.35 3.60 -25.46
CA ASP A 597 25.41 3.88 -26.46
C ASP A 597 25.73 5.37 -26.60
#